data_65dd6a32a2342d636e516de803ccef49
#
_entry.id   65dd6a32a2342d636e516de803ccef49
#
_cell.length_a   1.000
_cell.length_b   1.000
_cell.length_c   1.000
_cell.angle_alpha   90.00
_cell.angle_beta   90.00
_cell.angle_gamma   90.00
#
_symmetry.space_group_name_H-M   'P 1'
#
loop_
_entity.id
_entity.type
_entity.pdbx_description
1 polymer ?
#
loop_
_entity_poly.entity_id
_entity_poly.type
_entity_poly.pdbx_seq_one_letter_code
_entity_poly.pdbx_strand_id
1 'polypeptide(L)'
;MSYAQALCHGDLHLGQLVRDPGGAWLLIDIDDLGLGESAWDLARPAAWFACGLLPPEEWTRFLAAYQKAEGPALPADTDPWHALDVPARALTIQTGALAIAKAMAAGRALDEVELAVIDACDRMAAQPPELAPGFPT
;
A
#
# COMPACT_ATOMS: atom_id res chain seq x y z
N MET A 1 16.26 -10.46 7.78
CA MET A 1 16.69 -9.21 7.11
C MET A 1 16.13 -8.04 7.90
N SER A 2 16.98 -7.08 8.27
CA SER A 2 16.51 -5.84 8.92
C SER A 2 15.98 -4.93 7.80
N TYR A 3 14.69 -4.69 7.77
CA TYR A 3 14.10 -3.70 6.87
C TYR A 3 14.57 -2.30 7.28
N ALA A 4 14.73 -1.42 6.29
CA ALA A 4 15.18 -0.06 6.55
C ALA A 4 14.16 0.67 7.42
N GLN A 5 14.55 0.99 8.65
CA GLN A 5 13.78 1.85 9.54
C GLN A 5 13.93 3.30 9.06
N ALA A 6 12.81 3.94 8.79
CA ALA A 6 12.77 5.32 8.33
C ALA A 6 11.64 6.07 9.01
N LEU A 7 11.62 7.38 8.85
CA LEU A 7 10.46 8.18 9.23
C LEU A 7 9.34 7.88 8.23
N CYS A 8 8.24 7.34 8.72
CA CYS A 8 7.06 6.98 7.94
C CYS A 8 5.91 7.90 8.27
N HIS A 9 5.07 8.18 7.28
CA HIS A 9 3.84 8.95 7.45
C HIS A 9 2.79 8.16 8.26
N GLY A 10 2.74 6.85 8.05
CA GLY A 10 1.83 5.94 8.75
C GLY A 10 0.47 5.73 8.08
N ASP A 11 -0.05 6.72 7.38
CA ASP A 11 -1.29 6.64 6.56
C ASP A 11 -1.15 7.39 5.23
N LEU A 12 -0.09 7.08 4.47
CA LEU A 12 0.19 7.79 3.22
C LEU A 12 -0.77 7.40 2.09
N HIS A 13 -1.48 8.38 1.56
CA HIS A 13 -2.30 8.26 0.36
C HIS A 13 -2.42 9.62 -0.38
N LEU A 14 -2.99 9.62 -1.59
CA LEU A 14 -3.07 10.83 -2.42
C LEU A 14 -3.82 11.99 -1.75
N GLY A 15 -4.78 11.71 -0.87
CA GLY A 15 -5.50 12.73 -0.10
C GLY A 15 -4.63 13.48 0.92
N GLN A 16 -3.45 12.95 1.25
CA GLN A 16 -2.49 13.58 2.16
C GLN A 16 -1.48 14.47 1.42
N LEU A 17 -1.57 14.56 0.10
CA LEU A 17 -0.71 15.39 -0.74
C LEU A 17 -1.50 16.61 -1.21
N VAL A 18 -1.03 17.80 -0.85
CA VAL A 18 -1.62 19.07 -1.28
C VAL A 18 -0.57 19.96 -1.93
N ARG A 19 -1.00 20.93 -2.72
CA ARG A 19 -0.11 21.97 -3.23
C ARG A 19 -0.30 23.26 -2.46
N ASP A 20 0.80 23.90 -2.09
CA ASP A 20 0.77 25.24 -1.55
C ASP A 20 0.52 26.29 -2.68
N PRO A 21 0.27 27.55 -2.34
CA PRO A 21 0.09 28.60 -3.33
C PRO A 21 1.29 28.83 -4.26
N GLY A 22 2.51 28.44 -3.83
CA GLY A 22 3.73 28.49 -4.63
C GLY A 22 3.92 27.27 -5.55
N GLY A 23 3.04 26.27 -5.45
CA GLY A 23 3.06 25.05 -6.25
C GLY A 23 3.93 23.94 -5.69
N ALA A 24 4.49 24.09 -4.49
CA ALA A 24 5.24 23.03 -3.81
C ALA A 24 4.28 21.95 -3.28
N TRP A 25 4.70 20.69 -3.33
CA TRP A 25 3.98 19.60 -2.71
C TRP A 25 4.20 19.59 -1.21
N LEU A 26 3.12 19.51 -0.46
CA LEU A 26 3.10 19.37 1.00
C LEU A 26 2.43 18.06 1.37
N LEU A 27 2.97 17.43 2.40
CA LEU A 27 2.40 16.27 3.06
C LEU A 27 1.66 16.74 4.30
N ILE A 28 0.40 16.36 4.44
CA ILE A 28 -0.48 16.75 5.56
C ILE A 28 -0.92 15.52 6.34
N ASP A 29 -1.65 15.75 7.46
CA ASP A 29 -2.19 14.69 8.31
C ASP A 29 -1.10 13.77 8.88
N ILE A 30 -0.16 14.39 9.59
CA ILE A 30 1.04 13.75 10.12
C ILE A 30 0.86 13.16 11.53
N ASP A 31 -0.37 12.91 11.95
CA ASP A 31 -0.68 12.44 13.31
C ASP A 31 -0.09 11.05 13.61
N ASP A 32 0.05 10.22 12.57
CA ASP A 32 0.62 8.87 12.66
C ASP A 32 2.12 8.80 12.33
N LEU A 33 2.78 9.99 12.22
CA LEU A 33 4.19 10.07 11.88
C LEU A 33 5.06 9.33 12.91
N GLY A 34 5.91 8.42 12.45
CA GLY A 34 6.75 7.63 13.35
C GLY A 34 7.89 6.89 12.65
N LEU A 35 8.73 6.26 13.44
CA LEU A 35 9.78 5.38 12.91
C LEU A 35 9.21 4.00 12.66
N GLY A 36 9.39 3.49 11.44
CA GLY A 36 8.88 2.19 11.03
C GLY A 36 9.54 1.68 9.75
N GLU A 37 9.02 0.58 9.24
CA GLU A 37 9.41 0.06 7.94
C GLU A 37 8.85 0.94 6.83
N SER A 38 9.71 1.53 6.03
CA SER A 38 9.36 2.47 4.96
C SER A 38 8.44 1.87 3.87
N ALA A 39 8.41 0.54 3.74
CA ALA A 39 7.54 -0.15 2.80
C ALA A 39 6.04 0.05 3.11
N TRP A 40 5.67 0.30 4.36
CA TRP A 40 4.27 0.53 4.74
C TRP A 40 3.69 1.81 4.15
N ASP A 41 4.50 2.85 3.95
CA ASP A 41 4.04 4.07 3.26
C ASP A 41 3.77 3.85 1.76
N LEU A 42 4.31 2.77 1.18
CA LEU A 42 4.06 2.37 -0.20
C LEU A 42 2.95 1.31 -0.34
N ALA A 43 2.39 0.86 0.77
CA ALA A 43 1.41 -0.24 0.79
C ALA A 43 0.15 0.09 -0.01
N ARG A 44 -0.34 1.34 0.02
CA ARG A 44 -1.59 1.71 -0.65
C ARG A 44 -1.48 1.64 -2.18
N PRO A 45 -0.50 2.27 -2.86
CA PRO A 45 -0.35 2.09 -4.30
C PRO A 45 -0.04 0.64 -4.69
N ALA A 46 0.71 -0.12 -3.88
CA ALA A 46 0.96 -1.53 -4.11
C ALA A 46 -0.33 -2.37 -4.02
N ALA A 47 -1.17 -2.14 -3.02
CA ALA A 47 -2.46 -2.79 -2.87
C ALA A 47 -3.41 -2.45 -4.03
N TRP A 48 -3.49 -1.18 -4.44
CA TRP A 48 -4.30 -0.76 -5.58
C TRP A 48 -3.86 -1.43 -6.88
N PHE A 49 -2.56 -1.56 -7.11
CA PHE A 49 -2.04 -2.29 -8.26
C PHE A 49 -2.43 -3.78 -8.18
N ALA A 50 -2.23 -4.43 -7.04
CA ALA A 50 -2.58 -5.84 -6.84
C ALA A 50 -4.08 -6.12 -6.98
N CYS A 51 -4.95 -5.15 -6.63
CA CYS A 51 -6.39 -5.22 -6.82
C CYS A 51 -6.84 -4.89 -8.26
N GLY A 52 -5.93 -4.48 -9.15
CA GLY A 52 -6.28 -4.06 -10.51
C GLY A 52 -6.90 -2.65 -10.60
N LEU A 53 -6.82 -1.86 -9.53
CA LEU A 53 -7.35 -0.50 -9.45
C LEU A 53 -6.35 0.57 -9.87
N LEU A 54 -5.06 0.24 -9.92
CA LEU A 54 -4.00 1.11 -10.43
C LEU A 54 -3.47 0.52 -11.74
N PRO A 55 -3.50 1.27 -12.86
CA PRO A 55 -2.98 0.80 -14.14
C PRO A 55 -1.48 0.43 -14.08
N PRO A 56 -1.01 -0.59 -14.83
CA PRO A 56 0.40 -0.99 -14.84
C PRO A 56 1.37 0.13 -15.20
N GLU A 57 0.99 1.03 -16.09
CA GLU A 57 1.81 2.18 -16.50
C GLU A 57 2.02 3.15 -15.35
N GLU A 58 0.97 3.42 -14.57
CA GLU A 58 1.05 4.30 -13.40
C GLU A 58 1.88 3.67 -12.29
N TRP A 59 1.70 2.37 -12.08
CA TRP A 59 2.52 1.61 -11.13
C TRP A 59 4.01 1.64 -11.50
N THR A 60 4.33 1.39 -12.77
CA THR A 60 5.72 1.43 -13.27
C THR A 60 6.34 2.82 -13.12
N ARG A 61 5.59 3.88 -13.43
CA ARG A 61 6.03 5.27 -13.25
C ARG A 61 6.30 5.60 -11.77
N PHE A 62 5.42 5.15 -10.90
CA PHE A 62 5.56 5.35 -9.46
C PHE A 62 6.83 4.67 -8.94
N LEU A 63 7.04 3.39 -9.26
CA LEU A 63 8.25 2.65 -8.85
C LEU A 63 9.53 3.32 -9.37
N ALA A 64 9.57 3.67 -10.65
CA ALA A 64 10.73 4.31 -11.26
C ALA A 64 11.06 5.66 -10.59
N ALA A 65 10.03 6.45 -10.27
CA ALA A 65 10.23 7.73 -9.58
C ALA A 65 10.74 7.54 -8.15
N TYR A 66 10.21 6.57 -7.42
CA TYR A 66 10.64 6.25 -6.06
C TYR A 66 12.10 5.76 -6.02
N GLN A 67 12.46 4.84 -6.91
CA GLN A 67 13.82 4.31 -7.03
C GLN A 67 14.81 5.40 -7.47
N LYS A 68 14.41 6.26 -8.42
CA LYS A 68 15.24 7.41 -8.84
C LYS A 68 15.50 8.40 -7.71
N ALA A 69 14.56 8.52 -6.78
CA ALA A 69 14.70 9.35 -5.58
C ALA A 69 15.47 8.63 -4.45
N GLU A 70 16.01 7.43 -4.71
CA GLU A 70 16.75 6.60 -3.75
C GLU A 70 15.96 6.34 -2.45
N GLY A 71 14.66 6.13 -2.59
CA GLY A 71 13.77 5.84 -1.46
C GLY A 71 14.19 4.58 -0.71
N PRO A 72 14.16 4.58 0.64
CA PRO A 72 14.76 3.51 1.46
C PRO A 72 14.05 2.16 1.38
N ALA A 73 12.79 2.11 0.95
CA ALA A 73 12.01 0.88 0.93
C ALA A 73 12.36 -0.06 -0.23
N LEU A 74 12.78 0.49 -1.38
CA LEU A 74 12.88 -0.25 -2.64
C LEU A 74 14.25 -0.01 -3.30
N PRO A 75 15.29 -0.77 -2.91
CA PRO A 75 16.56 -0.74 -3.61
C PRO A 75 16.40 -1.07 -5.10
N ALA A 76 17.17 -0.38 -5.96
CA ALA A 76 17.00 -0.43 -7.41
C ALA A 76 17.17 -1.84 -8.03
N ASP A 77 17.99 -2.68 -7.41
CA ASP A 77 18.37 -3.98 -7.94
C ASP A 77 17.59 -5.16 -7.32
N THR A 78 16.50 -4.87 -6.61
CA THR A 78 15.68 -5.90 -5.95
C THR A 78 14.25 -5.90 -6.49
N ASP A 79 13.62 -7.08 -6.47
CA ASP A 79 12.19 -7.17 -6.72
C ASP A 79 11.42 -6.38 -5.64
N PRO A 80 10.64 -5.35 -6.03
CA PRO A 80 9.89 -4.53 -5.08
C PRO A 80 8.92 -5.34 -4.23
N TRP A 81 8.43 -6.47 -4.73
CA TRP A 81 7.48 -7.30 -3.99
C TRP A 81 8.07 -8.00 -2.78
N HIS A 82 9.39 -8.18 -2.69
CA HIS A 82 10.02 -8.64 -1.46
C HIS A 82 9.71 -7.73 -0.24
N ALA A 83 9.57 -6.43 -0.46
CA ALA A 83 9.24 -5.48 0.60
C ALA A 83 7.73 -5.17 0.66
N LEU A 84 7.04 -5.21 -0.47
CA LEU A 84 5.67 -4.70 -0.60
C LEU A 84 4.58 -5.78 -0.44
N ASP A 85 4.88 -7.07 -0.60
CA ASP A 85 3.84 -8.12 -0.58
C ASP A 85 3.06 -8.13 0.74
N VAL A 86 3.74 -8.17 1.87
CA VAL A 86 3.09 -8.19 3.19
C VAL A 86 2.30 -6.92 3.48
N PRO A 87 2.86 -5.69 3.35
CA PRO A 87 2.11 -4.47 3.53
C PRO A 87 0.90 -4.34 2.59
N ALA A 88 1.05 -4.67 1.32
CA ALA A 88 -0.04 -4.60 0.34
C ALA A 88 -1.17 -5.58 0.68
N ARG A 89 -0.86 -6.83 1.02
CA ARG A 89 -1.86 -7.84 1.46
C ARG A 89 -2.59 -7.38 2.72
N ALA A 90 -1.85 -6.93 3.73
CA ALA A 90 -2.44 -6.47 4.99
C ALA A 90 -3.40 -5.31 4.75
N LEU A 91 -3.01 -4.31 3.93
CA LEU A 91 -3.86 -3.17 3.61
C LEU A 91 -5.08 -3.57 2.78
N THR A 92 -4.93 -4.51 1.83
CA THR A 92 -6.04 -5.02 1.03
C THR A 92 -7.09 -5.69 1.92
N ILE A 93 -6.68 -6.57 2.84
CA ILE A 93 -7.57 -7.24 3.78
C ILE A 93 -8.26 -6.23 4.71
N GLN A 94 -7.51 -5.29 5.27
CA GLN A 94 -8.06 -4.22 6.10
C GLN A 94 -9.11 -3.39 5.35
N THR A 95 -8.80 -3.00 4.12
CA THR A 95 -9.72 -2.21 3.28
C THR A 95 -10.98 -2.98 2.95
N GLY A 96 -10.88 -4.26 2.59
CA GLY A 96 -12.03 -5.14 2.33
C GLY A 96 -12.92 -5.30 3.56
N ALA A 97 -12.33 -5.55 4.73
CA ALA A 97 -13.08 -5.67 5.98
C ALA A 97 -13.82 -4.38 6.34
N LEU A 98 -13.16 -3.22 6.19
CA LEU A 98 -13.78 -1.91 6.44
C LEU A 98 -14.88 -1.60 5.42
N ALA A 99 -14.72 -1.97 4.16
CA ALA A 99 -15.75 -1.81 3.12
C ALA A 99 -17.04 -2.58 3.48
N ILE A 100 -16.89 -3.85 3.87
CA ILE A 100 -18.02 -4.69 4.31
C ILE A 100 -18.71 -4.06 5.54
N ALA A 101 -17.92 -3.68 6.56
CA ALA A 101 -18.47 -3.10 7.78
C ALA A 101 -19.24 -1.79 7.51
N LYS A 102 -18.70 -0.91 6.67
CA LYS A 102 -19.35 0.35 6.29
C LYS A 102 -20.62 0.12 5.46
N ALA A 103 -20.58 -0.81 4.50
CA ALA A 103 -21.75 -1.15 3.69
C ALA A 103 -22.88 -1.72 4.56
N MET A 104 -22.57 -2.64 5.47
CA MET A 104 -23.54 -3.20 6.42
C MET A 104 -24.14 -2.12 7.34
N ALA A 105 -23.30 -1.26 7.91
CA ALA A 105 -23.77 -0.18 8.80
C ALA A 105 -24.67 0.82 8.07
N ALA A 106 -24.42 1.06 6.77
CA ALA A 106 -25.20 1.97 5.94
C ALA A 106 -26.40 1.32 5.26
N GLY A 107 -26.57 0.00 5.37
CA GLY A 107 -27.64 -0.76 4.70
C GLY A 107 -27.57 -0.66 3.16
N ARG A 108 -26.37 -0.55 2.59
CA ARG A 108 -26.14 -0.42 1.15
C ARG A 108 -25.35 -1.60 0.57
N ALA A 109 -25.48 -1.79 -0.73
CA ALA A 109 -24.60 -2.71 -1.46
C ALA A 109 -23.15 -2.18 -1.51
N LEU A 110 -22.20 -3.08 -1.74
CA LEU A 110 -20.82 -2.75 -2.06
C LEU A 110 -20.75 -2.11 -3.46
N ASP A 111 -19.90 -1.12 -3.63
CA ASP A 111 -19.62 -0.53 -4.93
C ASP A 111 -18.59 -1.35 -5.72
N GLU A 112 -18.32 -0.95 -6.98
CA GLU A 112 -17.39 -1.66 -7.87
C GLU A 112 -15.95 -1.71 -7.34
N VAL A 113 -15.49 -0.65 -6.68
CA VAL A 113 -14.15 -0.57 -6.09
C VAL A 113 -14.05 -1.49 -4.88
N GLU A 114 -15.04 -1.45 -4.01
CA GLU A 114 -15.13 -2.32 -2.84
C GLU A 114 -15.19 -3.81 -3.24
N LEU A 115 -15.97 -4.14 -4.29
CA LEU A 115 -16.02 -5.50 -4.84
C LEU A 115 -14.68 -5.95 -5.41
N ALA A 116 -13.94 -5.07 -6.12
CA ALA A 116 -12.61 -5.39 -6.64
C ALA A 116 -11.60 -5.70 -5.53
N VAL A 117 -11.67 -4.98 -4.41
CA VAL A 117 -10.82 -5.23 -3.23
C VAL A 117 -11.17 -6.58 -2.60
N ILE A 118 -12.44 -6.93 -2.45
CA ILE A 118 -12.88 -8.21 -1.88
C ILE A 118 -12.47 -9.38 -2.78
N ASP A 119 -12.64 -9.24 -4.10
CA ASP A 119 -12.18 -10.23 -5.07
C ASP A 119 -10.65 -10.44 -5.00
N ALA A 120 -9.89 -9.37 -4.75
CA ALA A 120 -8.46 -9.49 -4.50
C ALA A 120 -8.15 -10.26 -3.20
N CYS A 121 -8.94 -10.07 -2.14
CA CYS A 121 -8.80 -10.86 -0.91
C CYS A 121 -9.02 -12.35 -1.18
N ASP A 122 -10.03 -12.72 -1.96
CA ASP A 122 -10.30 -14.11 -2.35
C ASP A 122 -9.14 -14.72 -3.15
N ARG A 123 -8.59 -13.97 -4.11
CA ARG A 123 -7.42 -14.41 -4.86
C ARG A 123 -6.18 -14.60 -3.95
N MET A 124 -5.97 -13.71 -2.99
CA MET A 124 -4.87 -13.80 -2.03
C MET A 124 -5.03 -15.01 -1.10
N ALA A 125 -6.25 -15.35 -0.70
CA ALA A 125 -6.52 -16.53 0.11
C ALA A 125 -6.22 -17.82 -0.63
N ALA A 126 -6.43 -17.85 -1.95
CA ALA A 126 -6.10 -18.99 -2.81
C ALA A 126 -4.59 -19.15 -3.08
N GLN A 127 -3.81 -18.09 -2.88
CA GLN A 127 -2.36 -18.06 -3.04
C GLN A 127 -1.72 -17.59 -1.73
N PRO A 128 -1.43 -18.53 -0.79
CA PRO A 128 -0.78 -18.15 0.46
C PRO A 128 0.55 -17.42 0.18
N PRO A 129 0.93 -16.44 1.00
CA PRO A 129 2.19 -15.73 0.85
C PRO A 129 3.34 -16.74 0.86
N GLU A 130 4.33 -16.53 0.00
CA GLU A 130 5.62 -17.21 0.15
C GLU A 130 6.21 -16.71 1.48
N LEU A 131 6.03 -17.49 2.53
CA LEU A 131 6.65 -17.21 3.82
C LEU A 131 8.16 -17.14 3.59
N ALA A 132 8.76 -16.00 3.88
CA ALA A 132 10.21 -15.88 3.85
C ALA A 132 10.80 -17.00 4.72
N PRO A 133 11.82 -17.74 4.25
CA PRO A 133 12.41 -18.84 5.01
C PRO A 133 12.96 -18.27 6.32
N GLY A 134 12.34 -18.62 7.45
CA GLY A 134 12.80 -18.18 8.77
C GLY A 134 11.74 -18.01 9.86
N PHE A 135 10.46 -18.22 9.59
CA PHE A 135 9.48 -18.32 10.67
C PHE A 135 9.50 -19.75 11.24
N PRO A 136 9.86 -19.95 12.55
CA PRO A 136 9.70 -21.24 13.18
C PRO A 136 8.21 -21.58 13.28
N THR A 137 7.87 -22.80 12.89
CA THR A 137 6.55 -23.43 13.10
C THR A 137 6.33 -23.69 14.58
#